data_b7cec78e8c2405e4871aa3cfefacb3a9
#
_entry.id   b7cec78e8c2405e4871aa3cfefacb3a9
#
_cell.length_a   1.000
_cell.length_b   1.000
_cell.length_c   1.000
_cell.angle_alpha   90.00
_cell.angle_beta   90.00
_cell.angle_gamma   90.00
#
_symmetry.space_group_name_H-M   'P 1'
#
loop_
_entity.id
_entity.type
_entity.pdbx_description
1 polymer ?
#
loop_
_entity_poly.entity_id
_entity_poly.type
_entity_poly.pdbx_seq_one_letter_code
_entity_poly.pdbx_strand_id
1 'polypeptide(L)'
;MLSDPNQSEAFRSSEHWKSPLLNFQLRVEQSKPGGPAFRSNSLSGNERNRLLLASPDGFSDQSLISGIDCPEDARSFALFDYNNDGRLDIALASANAPRLRIFENQLPQQGRMLRLELTGAESNRDACGALVTMKTRKGSRVFQKAIGQGLSSQNSGYIHLTLADGETLDSLTVRWPSGKVTTHEAQAPDTIISLIE
;
A
#
# COMPACT_ATOMS: atom_id res chain seq x y z
N MET A 1 10.71 14.94 14.53
CA MET A 1 10.27 15.97 15.51
C MET A 1 9.10 15.38 16.25
N LEU A 2 9.08 15.43 17.60
CA LEU A 2 7.91 15.00 18.36
C LEU A 2 6.83 16.06 18.23
N SER A 3 5.66 15.70 17.75
CA SER A 3 4.55 16.63 17.51
C SER A 3 3.32 16.23 18.32
N ASP A 4 3.43 16.34 19.62
CA ASP A 4 2.29 16.21 20.51
C ASP A 4 1.75 17.61 20.84
N PRO A 5 0.52 17.97 20.44
CA PRO A 5 -0.04 19.27 20.75
C PRO A 5 -0.22 19.52 22.23
N ASN A 6 -0.20 18.47 23.07
CA ASN A 6 -0.33 18.57 24.52
C ASN A 6 1.02 18.57 25.26
N GLN A 7 2.14 18.42 24.54
CA GLN A 7 3.45 18.49 25.17
C GLN A 7 3.84 19.93 25.48
N SER A 8 4.34 20.13 26.69
CA SER A 8 4.89 21.42 27.08
C SER A 8 6.08 21.80 26.19
N GLU A 9 6.24 23.07 25.90
CA GLU A 9 7.40 23.58 25.15
C GLU A 9 8.73 23.17 25.79
N ALA A 10 8.76 23.01 27.10
CA ALA A 10 9.92 22.53 27.85
C ALA A 10 10.38 21.12 27.43
N PHE A 11 9.46 20.23 27.06
CA PHE A 11 9.84 18.91 26.55
C PHE A 11 10.39 19.00 25.12
N ARG A 12 9.81 19.85 24.28
CA ARG A 12 10.28 20.07 22.90
C ARG A 12 11.66 20.72 22.83
N SER A 13 11.98 21.57 23.79
CA SER A 13 13.28 22.25 23.88
C SER A 13 14.35 21.42 24.58
N SER A 14 13.99 20.32 25.25
CA SER A 14 14.95 19.50 25.97
C SER A 14 15.87 18.73 25.03
N GLU A 15 17.15 18.67 25.34
CA GLU A 15 18.14 17.91 24.57
C GLU A 15 17.97 16.38 24.70
N HIS A 16 17.08 15.92 25.56
CA HIS A 16 16.79 14.51 25.85
C HIS A 16 16.33 13.73 24.63
N TRP A 17 15.66 14.36 23.66
CA TRP A 17 15.22 13.69 22.42
C TRP A 17 16.39 13.28 21.50
N LYS A 18 17.60 13.81 21.73
CA LYS A 18 18.79 13.49 20.94
C LYS A 18 19.36 12.10 21.25
N SER A 19 19.00 11.50 22.39
CA SER A 19 19.46 10.17 22.79
C SER A 19 18.39 9.10 22.55
N PRO A 20 18.61 8.14 21.65
CA PRO A 20 17.64 7.06 21.40
C PRO A 20 17.33 6.23 22.65
N LEU A 21 18.34 5.96 23.50
CA LEU A 21 18.18 5.18 24.72
C LEU A 21 17.36 5.95 25.78
N LEU A 22 17.62 7.23 25.93
CA LEU A 22 16.90 8.07 26.87
C LEU A 22 15.44 8.30 26.44
N ASN A 23 15.22 8.44 25.12
CA ASN A 23 13.87 8.48 24.57
C ASN A 23 13.10 7.18 24.83
N PHE A 24 13.76 6.03 24.76
CA PHE A 24 13.13 4.75 25.08
C PHE A 24 12.75 4.68 26.55
N GLN A 25 13.65 5.08 27.47
CA GLN A 25 13.37 5.10 28.90
C GLN A 25 12.22 6.06 29.25
N LEU A 26 12.22 7.26 28.71
CA LEU A 26 11.12 8.22 28.91
C LEU A 26 9.78 7.66 28.41
N ARG A 27 9.77 6.97 27.29
CA ARG A 27 8.57 6.33 26.76
C ARG A 27 8.05 5.21 27.67
N VAL A 28 8.95 4.40 28.23
CA VAL A 28 8.60 3.34 29.20
C VAL A 28 8.04 3.94 30.48
N GLU A 29 8.62 5.03 30.98
CA GLU A 29 8.12 5.73 32.18
C GLU A 29 6.75 6.36 31.96
N GLN A 30 6.51 6.96 30.81
CA GLN A 30 5.20 7.50 30.41
C GLN A 30 4.11 6.43 30.29
N SER A 31 4.50 5.17 30.09
CA SER A 31 3.57 4.04 30.00
C SER A 31 3.17 3.45 31.35
N LYS A 32 3.73 3.94 32.48
CA LYS A 32 3.36 3.49 33.81
C LYS A 32 1.97 4.00 34.17
N PRO A 33 1.20 3.27 35.01
CA PRO A 33 -0.06 3.76 35.56
C PRO A 33 0.13 5.12 36.25
N GLY A 34 -0.60 6.14 35.80
CA GLY A 34 -0.50 7.52 36.30
C GLY A 34 0.51 8.42 35.58
N GLY A 35 1.29 7.89 34.62
CA GLY A 35 2.12 8.72 33.74
C GLY A 35 1.32 9.23 32.52
N PRO A 36 1.84 10.25 31.82
CA PRO A 36 1.23 10.69 30.57
C PRO A 36 1.20 9.52 29.59
N ALA A 37 0.06 9.35 28.91
CA ALA A 37 -0.14 8.20 28.03
C ALA A 37 0.92 8.17 26.91
N PHE A 38 1.62 7.07 26.78
CA PHE A 38 2.60 6.82 25.70
C PHE A 38 2.07 7.16 24.29
N ARG A 39 0.74 7.12 24.13
CA ARG A 39 0.03 7.37 22.89
C ARG A 39 -0.11 8.86 22.51
N SER A 40 0.23 9.78 23.39
CA SER A 40 0.17 11.22 23.12
C SER A 40 1.37 11.72 22.30
N ASN A 41 2.45 10.95 22.27
CA ASN A 41 3.68 11.35 21.57
C ASN A 41 3.70 10.80 20.14
N SER A 42 3.72 11.69 19.19
CA SER A 42 3.84 11.38 17.77
C SER A 42 5.09 12.04 17.18
N LEU A 43 5.74 11.35 16.25
CA LEU A 43 6.87 11.90 15.47
C LEU A 43 6.40 12.79 14.32
N SER A 44 5.12 12.68 13.92
CA SER A 44 4.54 13.43 12.80
C SER A 44 3.05 13.71 13.02
N GLY A 45 2.67 14.06 14.25
CA GLY A 45 1.29 14.38 14.59
C GLY A 45 0.78 15.59 13.82
N ASN A 46 -0.47 15.50 13.35
CA ASN A 46 -1.16 16.49 12.53
C ASN A 46 -0.55 16.71 11.12
N GLU A 47 0.35 15.87 10.67
CA GLU A 47 0.75 15.85 9.27
C GLU A 47 -0.34 15.20 8.43
N ARG A 48 -0.83 15.95 7.45
CA ARG A 48 -1.92 15.49 6.60
C ARG A 48 -1.40 14.51 5.55
N ASN A 49 -2.18 13.47 5.30
CA ASN A 49 -1.86 12.52 4.23
C ASN A 49 -1.95 13.18 2.86
N ARG A 50 -1.19 12.65 1.90
CA ARG A 50 -1.17 13.14 0.53
C ARG A 50 -1.49 12.03 -0.45
N LEU A 51 -2.41 12.35 -1.39
CA LEU A 51 -2.70 11.53 -2.56
C LEU A 51 -2.30 12.32 -3.80
N LEU A 52 -1.24 11.85 -4.45
CA LEU A 52 -0.75 12.43 -5.68
C LEU A 52 -1.07 11.51 -6.84
N LEU A 53 -1.88 11.96 -7.77
CA LEU A 53 -2.21 11.22 -8.99
C LEU A 53 -1.32 11.66 -10.14
N ALA A 54 -0.79 10.69 -10.88
CA ALA A 54 -0.02 10.96 -12.09
C ALA A 54 -0.92 11.55 -13.18
N SER A 55 -0.41 12.55 -13.87
CA SER A 55 -1.03 13.20 -15.03
C SER A 55 0.03 13.42 -16.11
N PRO A 56 -0.34 13.74 -17.36
CA PRO A 56 0.61 14.02 -18.42
C PRO A 56 1.61 15.13 -18.09
N ASP A 57 1.19 16.10 -17.27
CA ASP A 57 2.00 17.26 -16.87
C ASP A 57 2.72 17.09 -15.52
N GLY A 58 2.72 15.86 -14.95
CA GLY A 58 3.35 15.56 -13.67
C GLY A 58 2.39 14.93 -12.66
N PHE A 59 2.38 15.42 -11.43
CA PHE A 59 1.48 14.93 -10.38
C PHE A 59 0.51 16.01 -9.94
N SER A 60 -0.75 15.64 -9.76
CA SER A 60 -1.77 16.51 -9.18
C SER A 60 -2.13 16.05 -7.77
N ASP A 61 -2.21 17.00 -6.83
CA ASP A 61 -2.60 16.72 -5.44
C ASP A 61 -4.14 16.61 -5.36
N GLN A 62 -4.63 15.42 -5.08
CA GLN A 62 -6.05 15.09 -4.93
C GLN A 62 -6.43 14.84 -3.46
N SER A 63 -5.55 15.14 -2.52
CA SER A 63 -5.70 14.77 -1.12
C SER A 63 -6.98 15.28 -0.49
N LEU A 64 -7.31 16.55 -0.69
CA LEU A 64 -8.50 17.19 -0.12
C LEU A 64 -9.79 16.66 -0.75
N ILE A 65 -9.81 16.50 -2.08
CA ILE A 65 -11.00 16.08 -2.82
C ILE A 65 -11.31 14.61 -2.54
N SER A 66 -10.29 13.78 -2.39
CA SER A 66 -10.43 12.34 -2.09
C SER A 66 -10.83 12.07 -0.63
N GLY A 67 -10.74 13.05 0.25
CA GLY A 67 -10.98 12.87 1.68
C GLY A 67 -9.87 12.10 2.42
N ILE A 68 -8.75 11.78 1.76
CA ILE A 68 -7.61 11.10 2.39
C ILE A 68 -6.78 12.07 3.25
N ASP A 69 -7.01 13.35 3.10
CA ASP A 69 -6.36 14.44 3.82
C ASP A 69 -6.83 14.49 5.29
N CYS A 70 -6.54 13.43 6.03
CA CYS A 70 -6.86 13.33 7.44
C CYS A 70 -5.62 13.61 8.30
N PRO A 71 -5.79 14.25 9.48
CA PRO A 71 -4.68 14.69 10.33
C PRO A 71 -4.16 13.62 11.28
N GLU A 72 -4.66 12.40 11.20
CA GLU A 72 -4.21 11.31 12.04
C GLU A 72 -2.75 10.96 11.74
N ASP A 73 -2.06 10.48 12.76
CA ASP A 73 -0.67 10.04 12.67
C ASP A 73 -0.59 8.73 11.87
N ALA A 74 -0.71 8.83 10.56
CA ALA A 74 -0.67 7.70 9.64
C ALA A 74 0.73 7.05 9.63
N ARG A 75 0.78 5.73 9.67
CA ARG A 75 2.02 4.96 9.75
C ARG A 75 2.21 4.03 8.57
N SER A 76 1.13 3.48 8.07
CA SER A 76 1.19 2.43 7.07
C SER A 76 -0.11 2.37 6.30
N PHE A 77 -0.04 1.94 5.05
CA PHE A 77 -1.24 1.65 4.27
C PHE A 77 -1.05 0.38 3.44
N ALA A 78 -2.17 -0.21 3.05
CA ALA A 78 -2.22 -1.32 2.11
C ALA A 78 -3.26 -1.04 1.02
N LEU A 79 -2.98 -1.53 -0.19
CA LEU A 79 -3.88 -1.48 -1.33
C LEU A 79 -4.54 -2.85 -1.53
N PHE A 80 -5.85 -2.86 -1.64
CA PHE A 80 -6.64 -4.07 -1.89
C PHE A 80 -8.04 -3.69 -2.39
N ASP A 81 -8.74 -4.61 -2.98
CA ASP A 81 -10.11 -4.45 -3.42
C ASP A 81 -11.02 -5.11 -2.36
N TYR A 82 -11.58 -4.31 -1.43
CA TYR A 82 -12.25 -4.86 -0.24
C TYR A 82 -13.69 -5.30 -0.53
N ASN A 83 -14.35 -4.66 -1.49
CA ASN A 83 -15.74 -4.92 -1.86
C ASN A 83 -15.88 -5.76 -3.15
N ASN A 84 -14.76 -6.14 -3.77
CA ASN A 84 -14.67 -6.89 -5.03
C ASN A 84 -15.31 -6.18 -6.22
N ASP A 85 -15.23 -4.87 -6.27
CA ASP A 85 -15.78 -4.07 -7.37
C ASP A 85 -14.79 -3.82 -8.51
N GLY A 86 -13.56 -4.31 -8.38
CA GLY A 86 -12.52 -4.17 -9.40
C GLY A 86 -11.74 -2.85 -9.29
N ARG A 87 -11.85 -2.13 -8.18
CA ARG A 87 -11.05 -0.94 -7.88
C ARG A 87 -10.19 -1.17 -6.66
N LEU A 88 -8.99 -0.62 -6.67
CA LEU A 88 -8.13 -0.70 -5.49
C LEU A 88 -8.53 0.37 -4.47
N ASP A 89 -8.78 -0.09 -3.26
CA ASP A 89 -9.06 0.69 -2.07
C ASP A 89 -7.81 0.85 -1.20
N ILE A 90 -7.90 1.71 -0.21
CA ILE A 90 -6.79 1.98 0.71
C ILE A 90 -7.22 1.66 2.14
N ALA A 91 -6.52 0.74 2.80
CA ALA A 91 -6.57 0.59 4.24
C ALA A 91 -5.41 1.39 4.87
N LEU A 92 -5.72 2.36 5.69
CA LEU A 92 -4.76 3.24 6.36
C LEU A 92 -4.71 2.93 7.84
N ALA A 93 -3.52 2.61 8.35
CA ALA A 93 -3.28 2.40 9.78
C ALA A 93 -2.63 3.63 10.40
N SER A 94 -3.15 4.07 11.55
CA SER A 94 -2.66 5.22 12.30
C SER A 94 -2.24 4.86 13.71
N ALA A 95 -1.29 5.60 14.28
CA ALA A 95 -0.82 5.40 15.64
C ALA A 95 -1.85 5.84 16.69
N ASN A 96 -2.66 6.85 16.35
CA ASN A 96 -3.74 7.37 17.19
C ASN A 96 -5.13 6.96 16.66
N ALA A 97 -6.19 7.38 17.33
CA ALA A 97 -7.56 7.07 16.91
C ALA A 97 -8.03 8.05 15.80
N PRO A 98 -8.79 7.54 14.80
CA PRO A 98 -9.08 6.12 14.56
C PRO A 98 -7.85 5.37 14.04
N ARG A 99 -7.63 4.14 14.53
CA ARG A 99 -6.44 3.36 14.18
C ARG A 99 -6.47 2.73 12.79
N LEU A 100 -7.66 2.60 12.23
CA LEU A 100 -7.87 2.07 10.88
C LEU A 100 -8.92 2.91 10.18
N ARG A 101 -8.61 3.28 8.94
CA ARG A 101 -9.57 3.82 7.98
C ARG A 101 -9.51 2.99 6.71
N ILE A 102 -10.66 2.79 6.10
CA ILE A 102 -10.76 2.23 4.76
C ILE A 102 -11.34 3.32 3.86
N PHE A 103 -10.61 3.65 2.81
CA PHE A 103 -11.04 4.58 1.78
C PHE A 103 -11.44 3.76 0.57
N GLU A 104 -12.73 3.75 0.29
CA GLU A 104 -13.30 3.13 -0.90
C GLU A 104 -13.03 4.00 -2.12
N ASN A 105 -12.53 3.40 -3.16
CA ASN A 105 -12.29 4.07 -4.43
C ASN A 105 -13.59 4.18 -5.24
N GLN A 106 -14.20 5.34 -5.23
CA GLN A 106 -15.45 5.64 -5.96
C GLN A 106 -15.22 6.31 -7.32
N LEU A 107 -13.98 6.38 -7.79
CA LEU A 107 -13.71 6.91 -9.14
C LEU A 107 -14.40 6.05 -10.20
N PRO A 108 -14.94 6.67 -11.25
CA PRO A 108 -15.48 5.92 -12.37
C PRO A 108 -14.45 4.94 -12.91
N GLN A 109 -14.82 3.67 -12.99
CA GLN A 109 -13.93 2.65 -13.52
C GLN A 109 -13.67 2.91 -15.00
N GLN A 110 -12.41 3.12 -15.35
CA GLN A 110 -11.97 3.23 -16.73
C GLN A 110 -11.31 1.91 -17.13
N GLY A 111 -12.04 1.13 -17.91
CA GLY A 111 -11.55 -0.17 -18.32
C GLY A 111 -11.87 -1.27 -17.32
N ARG A 112 -11.01 -2.28 -17.26
CA ARG A 112 -11.24 -3.51 -16.54
C ARG A 112 -10.02 -3.90 -15.73
N MET A 113 -10.23 -4.31 -14.49
CA MET A 113 -9.18 -4.88 -13.66
C MET A 113 -9.28 -6.40 -13.63
N LEU A 114 -8.16 -7.07 -13.85
CA LEU A 114 -7.97 -8.50 -13.67
C LEU A 114 -7.07 -8.72 -12.45
N ARG A 115 -7.35 -9.74 -11.67
CA ARG A 115 -6.52 -10.17 -10.54
C ARG A 115 -5.77 -11.43 -10.96
N LEU A 116 -4.44 -11.39 -10.88
CA LEU A 116 -3.60 -12.53 -11.16
C LEU A 116 -3.06 -13.12 -9.87
N GLU A 117 -3.38 -14.37 -9.64
CA GLU A 117 -2.84 -15.19 -8.56
C GLU A 117 -1.74 -16.10 -9.10
N LEU A 118 -0.60 -16.10 -8.44
CA LEU A 118 0.53 -16.96 -8.78
C LEU A 118 0.83 -17.92 -7.63
N THR A 119 0.99 -19.19 -7.97
CA THR A 119 1.40 -20.25 -7.03
C THR A 119 2.66 -20.92 -7.54
N GLY A 120 3.76 -20.81 -6.79
CA GLY A 120 5.00 -21.51 -7.08
C GLY A 120 4.91 -22.99 -6.73
N ALA A 121 5.45 -23.85 -7.58
CA ALA A 121 5.61 -25.27 -7.34
C ALA A 121 7.09 -25.65 -7.10
N GLU A 122 7.99 -25.17 -7.93
CA GLU A 122 9.43 -25.31 -7.78
C GLU A 122 10.04 -24.09 -7.05
N SER A 123 9.39 -22.94 -7.16
CA SER A 123 9.69 -21.71 -6.44
C SER A 123 9.05 -21.68 -5.05
N ASN A 124 9.23 -20.54 -4.34
CA ASN A 124 8.45 -20.29 -3.14
C ASN A 124 6.95 -20.25 -3.46
N ARG A 125 6.10 -20.73 -2.54
CA ARG A 125 4.66 -20.90 -2.73
C ARG A 125 3.95 -19.64 -3.25
N ASP A 126 4.32 -18.49 -2.73
CA ASP A 126 3.69 -17.22 -3.09
C ASP A 126 4.29 -16.60 -4.36
N ALA A 127 5.16 -17.32 -5.06
CA ALA A 127 5.86 -16.89 -6.27
C ALA A 127 6.56 -15.52 -6.16
N CYS A 128 7.04 -15.18 -4.96
CA CYS A 128 7.71 -13.90 -4.72
C CYS A 128 8.96 -13.78 -5.57
N GLY A 129 9.08 -12.67 -6.30
CA GLY A 129 10.15 -12.43 -7.25
C GLY A 129 9.76 -12.79 -8.70
N ALA A 130 8.60 -13.40 -8.92
CA ALA A 130 8.12 -13.65 -10.28
C ALA A 130 7.92 -12.34 -11.05
N LEU A 131 8.26 -12.35 -12.34
CA LEU A 131 7.99 -11.26 -13.27
C LEU A 131 6.92 -11.69 -14.26
N VAL A 132 5.86 -10.89 -14.35
CA VAL A 132 4.74 -11.11 -15.26
C VAL A 132 4.80 -10.07 -16.37
N THR A 133 4.93 -10.52 -17.58
CA THR A 133 4.79 -9.68 -18.77
C THR A 133 3.38 -9.84 -19.32
N MET A 134 2.58 -8.80 -19.25
CA MET A 134 1.27 -8.72 -19.88
C MET A 134 1.42 -8.12 -21.27
N LYS A 135 0.94 -8.83 -22.30
CA LYS A 135 0.96 -8.38 -23.68
C LYS A 135 -0.46 -8.05 -24.14
N THR A 136 -0.62 -6.90 -24.76
CA THR A 136 -1.86 -6.44 -25.36
C THR A 136 -1.56 -5.83 -26.73
N ARG A 137 -2.58 -5.53 -27.53
CA ARG A 137 -2.40 -4.83 -28.83
C ARG A 137 -1.75 -3.44 -28.67
N LYS A 138 -1.85 -2.81 -27.49
CA LYS A 138 -1.26 -1.49 -27.22
C LYS A 138 0.20 -1.57 -26.77
N GLY A 139 0.72 -2.78 -26.49
CA GLY A 139 2.09 -2.97 -26.04
C GLY A 139 2.23 -3.99 -24.91
N SER A 140 3.38 -3.96 -24.24
CA SER A 140 3.67 -4.86 -23.14
C SER A 140 3.91 -4.09 -21.85
N ARG A 141 3.41 -4.62 -20.74
CA ARG A 141 3.62 -4.09 -19.38
C ARG A 141 4.20 -5.19 -18.50
N VAL A 142 5.13 -4.84 -17.62
CA VAL A 142 5.79 -5.79 -16.72
C VAL A 142 5.40 -5.50 -15.28
N PHE A 143 5.05 -6.54 -14.57
CA PHE A 143 4.67 -6.51 -13.15
C PHE A 143 5.57 -7.45 -12.36
N GLN A 144 5.91 -7.10 -11.15
CA GLN A 144 6.67 -7.95 -10.24
C GLN A 144 5.79 -8.39 -9.08
N LYS A 145 5.84 -9.68 -8.76
CA LYS A 145 5.26 -10.21 -7.53
C LYS A 145 6.18 -9.86 -6.37
N ALA A 146 5.78 -8.91 -5.56
CA ALA A 146 6.53 -8.47 -4.38
C ALA A 146 5.75 -8.73 -3.10
N ILE A 147 6.47 -8.93 -2.00
CA ILE A 147 5.95 -9.01 -0.64
C ILE A 147 6.58 -7.89 0.19
N GLY A 148 5.88 -7.46 1.25
CA GLY A 148 6.39 -6.46 2.18
C GLY A 148 6.50 -5.08 1.56
N GLN A 149 5.52 -4.69 0.78
CA GLN A 149 5.44 -3.36 0.19
C GLN A 149 4.98 -2.36 1.25
N GLY A 150 5.76 -1.29 1.43
CA GLY A 150 5.48 -0.25 2.42
C GLY A 150 6.08 -0.55 3.80
N LEU A 151 5.83 0.34 4.76
CA LEU A 151 6.31 0.21 6.14
C LEU A 151 5.36 -0.67 6.94
N SER A 152 5.81 -1.88 7.33
CA SER A 152 5.01 -2.83 8.11
C SER A 152 3.63 -3.10 7.50
N SER A 153 3.56 -3.14 6.18
CA SER A 153 2.33 -3.40 5.43
C SER A 153 2.55 -4.40 4.30
N GLN A 154 1.45 -4.93 3.82
CA GLN A 154 1.39 -5.84 2.69
C GLN A 154 0.15 -5.49 1.87
N ASN A 155 0.35 -5.21 0.59
CA ASN A 155 -0.75 -5.08 -0.36
C ASN A 155 -1.41 -6.42 -0.64
N SER A 156 -2.53 -6.40 -1.34
CA SER A 156 -3.21 -7.61 -1.81
C SER A 156 -2.23 -8.63 -2.40
N GLY A 157 -2.46 -9.92 -2.11
CA GLY A 157 -1.67 -11.03 -2.66
C GLY A 157 -1.80 -11.19 -4.18
N TYR A 158 -2.74 -10.53 -4.81
CA TYR A 158 -2.92 -10.54 -6.26
C TYR A 158 -2.00 -9.52 -6.95
N ILE A 159 -1.61 -9.82 -8.20
CA ILE A 159 -1.11 -8.79 -9.11
C ILE A 159 -2.32 -8.21 -9.84
N HIS A 160 -2.53 -6.91 -9.71
CA HIS A 160 -3.64 -6.22 -10.36
C HIS A 160 -3.23 -5.75 -11.75
N LEU A 161 -3.90 -6.28 -12.78
CA LEU A 161 -3.66 -5.99 -14.18
C LEU A 161 -4.82 -5.14 -14.70
N THR A 162 -4.52 -3.93 -15.18
CA THR A 162 -5.56 -3.03 -15.73
C THR A 162 -5.54 -3.07 -17.25
N LEU A 163 -6.69 -3.30 -17.85
CA LEU A 163 -6.95 -3.17 -19.28
C LEU A 163 -7.78 -1.92 -19.51
N ALA A 164 -7.36 -1.04 -20.42
CA ALA A 164 -8.17 0.11 -20.80
C ALA A 164 -9.44 -0.32 -21.57
N ASP A 165 -10.39 0.61 -21.71
CA ASP A 165 -11.59 0.33 -22.47
C ASP A 165 -11.26 -0.14 -23.90
N GLY A 166 -11.89 -1.25 -24.29
CA GLY A 166 -11.66 -1.90 -25.57
C GLY A 166 -10.29 -2.58 -25.72
N GLU A 167 -9.44 -2.57 -24.69
CA GLU A 167 -8.18 -3.31 -24.68
C GLU A 167 -8.41 -4.78 -24.35
N THR A 168 -7.78 -5.66 -25.12
CA THR A 168 -7.80 -7.11 -24.89
C THR A 168 -6.43 -7.60 -24.48
N LEU A 169 -6.44 -8.55 -23.55
CA LEU A 169 -5.24 -9.29 -23.17
C LEU A 169 -4.92 -10.30 -24.28
N ASP A 170 -3.70 -10.27 -24.81
CA ASP A 170 -3.24 -11.25 -25.80
C ASP A 170 -2.55 -12.44 -25.11
N SER A 171 -1.62 -12.16 -24.19
CA SER A 171 -0.94 -13.22 -23.44
C SER A 171 -0.37 -12.70 -22.11
N LEU A 172 -0.15 -13.64 -21.18
CA LEU A 172 0.62 -13.49 -19.97
C LEU A 172 1.85 -14.40 -20.01
N THR A 173 3.03 -13.83 -19.90
CA THR A 173 4.27 -14.59 -19.74
C THR A 173 4.77 -14.40 -18.33
N VAL A 174 4.96 -15.51 -17.60
CA VAL A 174 5.48 -15.51 -16.25
C VAL A 174 6.89 -16.07 -16.25
N ARG A 175 7.84 -15.28 -15.78
CA ARG A 175 9.18 -15.76 -15.42
C ARG A 175 9.20 -16.01 -13.90
N TRP A 176 9.20 -17.28 -13.54
CA TRP A 176 9.18 -17.74 -12.16
C TRP A 176 10.55 -17.58 -11.49
N PRO A 177 10.61 -17.51 -10.14
CA PRO A 177 11.88 -17.40 -9.42
C PRO A 177 12.81 -18.61 -9.63
N SER A 178 12.30 -19.80 -9.95
CA SER A 178 13.08 -20.98 -10.34
C SER A 178 13.87 -20.79 -11.65
N GLY A 179 13.51 -19.78 -12.45
CA GLY A 179 14.00 -19.54 -13.79
C GLY A 179 13.11 -20.11 -14.88
N LYS A 180 12.09 -20.91 -14.54
CA LYS A 180 11.09 -21.40 -15.48
C LYS A 180 10.32 -20.23 -16.12
N VAL A 181 9.94 -20.38 -17.36
CA VAL A 181 9.12 -19.42 -18.08
C VAL A 181 7.89 -20.12 -18.63
N THR A 182 6.71 -19.61 -18.30
CA THR A 182 5.46 -20.10 -18.83
C THR A 182 4.72 -18.98 -19.56
N THR A 183 4.04 -19.32 -20.67
CA THR A 183 3.23 -18.35 -21.41
C THR A 183 1.81 -18.90 -21.53
N HIS A 184 0.85 -18.06 -21.22
CA HIS A 184 -0.57 -18.36 -21.23
C HIS A 184 -1.25 -17.39 -22.19
N GLU A 185 -1.91 -17.93 -23.21
CA GLU A 185 -2.75 -17.13 -24.10
C GLU A 185 -3.99 -16.65 -23.36
N ALA A 186 -4.51 -15.51 -23.74
CA ALA A 186 -5.69 -14.95 -23.11
C ALA A 186 -6.89 -15.87 -23.33
N GLN A 187 -7.42 -16.37 -22.26
CA GLN A 187 -8.76 -16.94 -22.22
C GLN A 187 -9.77 -15.80 -21.98
N ALA A 188 -11.05 -16.10 -22.21
CA ALA A 188 -12.12 -15.15 -21.92
C ALA A 188 -11.93 -14.59 -20.48
N PRO A 189 -12.13 -13.30 -20.30
CA PRO A 189 -11.66 -12.62 -19.13
C PRO A 189 -12.47 -12.96 -17.87
N ASP A 190 -12.00 -13.96 -17.13
CA ASP A 190 -12.38 -14.11 -15.75
C ASP A 190 -11.78 -12.97 -14.93
N THR A 191 -12.47 -12.57 -13.88
CA THR A 191 -12.01 -11.51 -12.98
C THR A 191 -10.74 -11.92 -12.22
N ILE A 192 -10.51 -13.24 -12.07
CA ILE A 192 -9.34 -13.82 -11.40
C ILE A 192 -8.71 -14.85 -12.34
N ILE A 193 -7.42 -14.73 -12.57
CA ILE A 193 -6.59 -15.66 -13.33
C ILE A 193 -5.62 -16.31 -12.35
N SER A 194 -5.72 -17.63 -12.18
CA SER A 194 -4.82 -18.38 -11.30
C SER A 194 -3.82 -19.17 -12.15
N LEU A 195 -2.53 -18.96 -11.96
CA LEU A 195 -1.45 -19.65 -12.65
C LEU A 195 -0.56 -20.38 -11.64
N ILE A 196 -0.22 -21.62 -12.00
CA ILE A 196 0.67 -22.48 -11.22
C ILE A 196 1.95 -22.67 -12.04
N GLU A 197 3.11 -22.64 -11.37
CA GLU A 197 4.43 -22.82 -11.96
C GLU A 197 4.63 -24.13 -12.74
#